data_7ff64b7c1d9bfd0790e423076ecc6718
#
_entry.id   7ff64b7c1d9bfd0790e423076ecc6718
#
_cell.length_a   1.000
_cell.length_b   1.000
_cell.length_c   1.000
_cell.angle_alpha   90.00
_cell.angle_beta   90.00
_cell.angle_gamma   90.00
#
_symmetry.space_group_name_H-M   'P 1'
#
loop_
_entity.id
_entity.type
_entity.pdbx_description
1 polymer ?
#
loop_
_entity_poly.entity_id
_entity_poly.type
_entity_poly.pdbx_seq_one_letter_code
_entity_poly.pdbx_strand_id
1 'polypeptide(L)'
;MERSRRVAVLLVLLFLVSLSQSVYSQSTGMTGRSVTGCTCHSNSPSLSGSISGLPFGAGGYTPGATYSLSWDGGPHVSGEGGFNFDVSAGSWTNLGAYVQLSNGELTHSSDLARAWTADWVAPAAGTGDVDFTVAVLYANGNGENTGDTWGHGAWTLGEAGGGDTPPVASNVTFVPTSPTKGTGLGVSYAYHDADGDAEQGTQIRWVVDGLNVGALNDQMTVANSWLTRGQVWYCTVTVKDGSVQGTPVEIGPVTIGNTFPVARNLEITPEAPEDSDELRLDYDYYDNDGDPQQQSLIRWYLDGARIAELDDSDRVSALMIRGGDQWEASVTPHDGDDYGTTVWTGIVVI
;
A
#
# COMPACT_ATOMS: atom_id res chain seq x y z
N MET A 1 -56.11 -57.56 -27.29
CA MET A 1 -55.22 -57.64 -26.08
C MET A 1 -54.53 -56.29 -25.88
N GLU A 2 -55.16 -55.39 -25.20
CA GLU A 2 -54.62 -54.06 -24.94
C GLU A 2 -54.48 -53.92 -23.43
N ARG A 3 -53.20 -53.80 -22.96
CA ARG A 3 -52.94 -53.51 -21.55
C ARG A 3 -52.89 -51.99 -21.33
N SER A 4 -53.94 -51.53 -20.77
CA SER A 4 -54.01 -50.17 -20.23
C SER A 4 -53.00 -49.96 -19.11
N ARG A 5 -52.03 -49.12 -19.34
CA ARG A 5 -51.13 -48.60 -18.29
C ARG A 5 -51.79 -47.41 -17.56
N ARG A 6 -52.21 -47.64 -16.33
CA ARG A 6 -52.68 -46.59 -15.44
C ARG A 6 -51.43 -45.83 -14.91
N VAL A 7 -51.29 -44.61 -15.30
CA VAL A 7 -50.32 -43.68 -14.72
C VAL A 7 -50.93 -43.15 -13.42
N ALA A 8 -50.37 -43.51 -12.30
CA ALA A 8 -50.73 -42.94 -11.01
C ALA A 8 -50.01 -41.58 -10.90
N VAL A 9 -50.76 -40.49 -10.98
CA VAL A 9 -50.25 -39.15 -10.66
C VAL A 9 -50.26 -39.02 -9.14
N LEU A 10 -49.05 -39.05 -8.57
CA LEU A 10 -48.82 -38.78 -7.15
C LEU A 10 -48.86 -37.26 -6.96
N LEU A 11 -49.97 -36.74 -6.47
CA LEU A 11 -50.09 -35.36 -6.01
C LEU A 11 -49.34 -35.25 -4.67
N VAL A 12 -48.13 -34.71 -4.68
CA VAL A 12 -47.42 -34.28 -3.48
C VAL A 12 -48.03 -32.95 -3.06
N LEU A 13 -48.93 -32.95 -2.12
CA LEU A 13 -49.33 -31.76 -1.38
C LEU A 13 -48.15 -31.35 -0.50
N LEU A 14 -47.41 -30.32 -0.94
CA LEU A 14 -46.51 -29.57 -0.05
C LEU A 14 -47.36 -28.81 0.94
N PHE A 15 -47.55 -29.34 2.12
CA PHE A 15 -47.95 -28.56 3.29
C PHE A 15 -46.79 -27.64 3.63
N LEU A 16 -46.83 -26.38 3.19
CA LEU A 16 -46.08 -25.30 3.78
C LEU A 16 -46.65 -25.09 5.19
N VAL A 17 -46.09 -25.85 6.15
CA VAL A 17 -46.20 -25.48 7.55
C VAL A 17 -45.39 -24.22 7.68
N SER A 18 -46.01 -23.05 7.63
CA SER A 18 -45.48 -21.84 8.20
C SER A 18 -45.30 -22.12 9.69
N LEU A 19 -44.09 -22.52 10.08
CA LEU A 19 -43.67 -22.42 11.47
C LEU A 19 -43.73 -20.96 11.82
N SER A 20 -44.92 -20.51 12.28
CA SER A 20 -44.97 -19.35 13.14
C SER A 20 -44.13 -19.72 14.36
N GLN A 21 -42.87 -19.30 14.36
CA GLN A 21 -42.10 -19.27 15.60
C GLN A 21 -42.88 -18.33 16.53
N SER A 22 -43.58 -18.92 17.46
CA SER A 22 -44.07 -18.16 18.62
C SER A 22 -42.83 -17.61 19.30
N VAL A 23 -42.57 -16.32 19.05
CA VAL A 23 -41.49 -15.59 19.68
C VAL A 23 -41.93 -15.33 21.09
N TYR A 24 -41.68 -16.28 21.97
CA TYR A 24 -41.85 -16.06 23.41
C TYR A 24 -40.89 -14.93 23.79
N SER A 25 -41.37 -14.01 24.65
CA SER A 25 -40.50 -13.06 25.36
C SER A 25 -39.36 -13.83 25.99
N GLN A 26 -38.12 -13.56 25.54
CA GLN A 26 -36.97 -14.27 26.10
C GLN A 26 -36.49 -13.49 27.33
N SER A 27 -36.78 -14.00 28.51
CA SER A 27 -36.32 -13.41 29.79
C SER A 27 -34.77 -13.38 29.93
N THR A 28 -34.04 -14.04 29.05
CA THR A 28 -32.59 -14.21 29.11
C THR A 28 -31.85 -13.53 27.98
N GLY A 29 -32.47 -12.60 27.26
CA GLY A 29 -31.82 -11.79 26.25
C GLY A 29 -31.77 -12.38 24.84
N MET A 30 -31.65 -11.51 23.86
CA MET A 30 -31.59 -11.84 22.43
C MET A 30 -30.53 -10.94 21.75
N THR A 31 -29.71 -11.53 20.89
CA THR A 31 -28.69 -10.80 20.09
C THR A 31 -29.15 -10.59 18.65
N GLY A 32 -28.44 -9.72 17.89
CA GLY A 32 -28.76 -9.39 16.50
C GLY A 32 -29.99 -8.49 16.35
N ARG A 33 -30.34 -7.72 17.37
CA ARG A 33 -31.51 -6.81 17.38
C ARG A 33 -31.15 -5.35 17.54
N SER A 34 -29.90 -5.03 17.84
CA SER A 34 -29.44 -3.67 18.08
C SER A 34 -29.76 -2.71 16.94
N VAL A 35 -29.68 -3.18 15.69
CA VAL A 35 -29.98 -2.39 14.48
C VAL A 35 -31.44 -2.46 14.08
N THR A 36 -32.06 -3.64 14.14
CA THR A 36 -33.43 -3.86 13.63
C THR A 36 -34.53 -3.58 14.66
N GLY A 37 -34.16 -3.48 15.95
CA GLY A 37 -35.07 -3.29 17.05
C GLY A 37 -35.88 -4.52 17.44
N CYS A 38 -36.75 -4.36 18.42
CA CYS A 38 -37.58 -5.42 19.01
C CYS A 38 -38.88 -5.64 18.17
N THR A 39 -38.71 -5.85 16.86
CA THR A 39 -39.82 -5.92 15.87
C THR A 39 -40.82 -7.06 16.08
N CYS A 40 -40.53 -7.99 17.00
CA CYS A 40 -41.48 -9.06 17.40
C CYS A 40 -42.57 -8.60 18.34
N HIS A 41 -42.40 -7.44 18.94
CA HIS A 41 -43.36 -6.75 19.80
C HIS A 41 -44.07 -5.66 18.98
N SER A 42 -44.95 -4.91 19.47
CA SER A 42 -45.81 -3.93 18.74
C SER A 42 -45.20 -3.31 17.44
N ASN A 43 -46.03 -2.91 16.50
CA ASN A 43 -45.64 -2.55 15.13
C ASN A 43 -44.85 -1.25 14.93
N SER A 44 -44.60 -0.48 15.97
CA SER A 44 -43.94 0.81 15.84
C SER A 44 -43.04 1.09 17.06
N PRO A 45 -41.82 1.58 16.85
CA PRO A 45 -41.01 2.08 17.95
C PRO A 45 -41.71 3.30 18.55
N SER A 46 -41.89 3.29 19.84
CA SER A 46 -42.52 4.40 20.60
C SER A 46 -41.57 4.94 21.67
N LEU A 47 -40.40 4.36 21.83
CA LEU A 47 -39.32 4.78 22.71
C LEU A 47 -38.16 5.32 21.86
N SER A 48 -37.38 6.20 22.45
CA SER A 48 -36.05 6.53 21.92
C SER A 48 -35.03 5.83 22.78
N GLY A 49 -34.26 4.91 22.22
CA GLY A 49 -33.09 4.39 22.91
C GLY A 49 -32.20 5.57 23.31
N SER A 50 -31.74 5.61 24.53
CA SER A 50 -30.83 6.63 25.03
C SER A 50 -29.56 5.99 25.59
N ILE A 51 -28.43 6.65 25.42
CA ILE A 51 -27.16 6.28 26.00
C ILE A 51 -26.56 7.50 26.68
N SER A 52 -25.95 7.31 27.85
CA SER A 52 -25.16 8.33 28.51
C SER A 52 -23.80 7.78 28.93
N GLY A 53 -22.85 8.66 29.22
CA GLY A 53 -21.48 8.30 29.60
C GLY A 53 -20.48 8.39 28.47
N LEU A 54 -20.91 8.48 27.20
CA LEU A 54 -20.02 8.76 26.08
C LEU A 54 -19.70 10.25 25.96
N PRO A 55 -18.48 10.64 25.56
CA PRO A 55 -18.03 12.03 25.46
C PRO A 55 -18.54 12.72 24.19
N PHE A 56 -19.85 12.68 23.93
CA PHE A 56 -20.45 13.38 22.80
C PHE A 56 -20.17 14.89 22.89
N GLY A 57 -19.64 15.47 21.83
CA GLY A 57 -19.30 16.88 21.74
C GLY A 57 -18.01 17.31 22.46
N ALA A 58 -17.28 16.40 23.06
CA ALA A 58 -16.03 16.66 23.77
C ALA A 58 -14.77 16.25 22.96
N GLY A 59 -14.88 16.08 21.64
CA GLY A 59 -13.76 15.76 20.77
C GLY A 59 -13.51 14.25 20.57
N GLY A 60 -14.46 13.39 20.93
CA GLY A 60 -14.38 11.96 20.69
C GLY A 60 -13.87 11.12 21.87
N TYR A 61 -13.69 9.80 21.68
CA TYR A 61 -13.16 8.89 22.71
C TYR A 61 -11.63 8.89 22.73
N THR A 62 -11.05 8.78 23.91
CA THR A 62 -9.59 8.58 24.05
C THR A 62 -9.28 7.08 23.92
N PRO A 63 -8.38 6.67 23.01
CA PRO A 63 -7.99 5.28 22.84
C PRO A 63 -7.57 4.60 24.15
N GLY A 64 -8.05 3.39 24.39
CA GLY A 64 -7.79 2.62 25.59
C GLY A 64 -8.45 3.15 26.87
N ALA A 65 -9.16 4.28 26.81
CA ALA A 65 -9.90 4.79 27.98
C ALA A 65 -11.14 3.96 28.26
N THR A 66 -11.57 3.94 29.55
CA THR A 66 -12.78 3.26 29.96
C THR A 66 -13.89 4.27 30.23
N TYR A 67 -15.06 4.03 29.63
CA TYR A 67 -16.25 4.86 29.77
C TYR A 67 -17.36 4.06 30.45
N SER A 68 -17.88 4.56 31.55
CA SER A 68 -19.04 3.95 32.22
C SER A 68 -20.32 4.40 31.55
N LEU A 69 -20.96 3.48 30.86
CA LEU A 69 -22.16 3.74 30.09
C LEU A 69 -23.42 3.33 30.80
N SER A 70 -24.51 4.07 30.59
CA SER A 70 -25.85 3.63 30.91
C SER A 70 -26.81 3.86 29.78
N TRP A 71 -27.79 2.96 29.65
CA TRP A 71 -28.81 3.05 28.58
C TRP A 71 -30.17 2.63 29.10
N ASP A 72 -31.19 3.22 28.55
CA ASP A 72 -32.58 2.95 28.83
C ASP A 72 -33.48 3.33 27.67
N GLY A 73 -34.76 3.12 27.78
CA GLY A 73 -35.79 3.52 26.79
C GLY A 73 -36.57 4.74 27.19
N GLY A 74 -36.19 5.42 28.28
CA GLY A 74 -36.90 6.61 28.77
C GLY A 74 -37.82 6.35 29.98
N PRO A 75 -38.68 7.31 30.38
CA PRO A 75 -39.47 7.23 31.59
C PRO A 75 -40.55 6.15 31.56
N HIS A 76 -40.63 5.35 32.62
CA HIS A 76 -41.52 4.20 32.72
C HIS A 76 -42.16 4.02 34.08
N VAL A 77 -43.36 3.45 34.11
CA VAL A 77 -44.14 3.33 35.37
C VAL A 77 -44.03 1.97 36.07
N SER A 78 -43.77 0.87 35.37
CA SER A 78 -43.53 -0.47 35.94
C SER A 78 -43.35 -1.52 34.83
N GLY A 79 -42.87 -2.73 35.16
CA GLY A 79 -42.85 -3.87 34.28
C GLY A 79 -41.46 -4.37 33.95
N GLU A 80 -41.40 -5.27 33.04
CA GLU A 80 -40.25 -5.98 32.57
C GLU A 80 -39.56 -5.27 31.42
N GLY A 81 -38.28 -5.50 31.20
CA GLY A 81 -37.52 -4.86 30.16
C GLY A 81 -36.47 -5.75 29.51
N GLY A 82 -36.04 -5.37 28.36
CA GLY A 82 -34.97 -6.06 27.65
C GLY A 82 -34.19 -5.11 26.76
N PHE A 83 -33.02 -5.52 26.36
CA PHE A 83 -32.19 -4.76 25.43
C PHE A 83 -31.26 -5.67 24.63
N ASN A 84 -30.78 -5.14 23.51
CA ASN A 84 -29.64 -5.61 22.76
C ASN A 84 -28.77 -4.41 22.39
N PHE A 85 -27.49 -4.46 22.74
CA PHE A 85 -26.55 -3.37 22.51
C PHE A 85 -25.30 -3.90 21.83
N ASP A 86 -24.96 -3.33 20.69
CA ASP A 86 -23.78 -3.65 19.90
C ASP A 86 -22.88 -2.44 19.74
N VAL A 87 -21.57 -2.71 19.59
CA VAL A 87 -20.54 -1.71 19.35
C VAL A 87 -19.57 -2.24 18.28
N SER A 88 -19.23 -1.43 17.31
CA SER A 88 -18.38 -1.84 16.18
C SER A 88 -16.92 -2.12 16.57
N ALA A 89 -16.43 -1.51 17.69
CA ALA A 89 -15.06 -1.70 18.18
C ALA A 89 -14.95 -1.44 19.69
N GLY A 90 -13.86 -1.93 20.29
CA GLY A 90 -13.63 -1.87 21.74
C GLY A 90 -14.02 -3.16 22.45
N SER A 91 -14.13 -3.10 23.77
CA SER A 91 -14.51 -4.25 24.58
C SER A 91 -15.34 -3.85 25.80
N TRP A 92 -16.05 -4.81 26.36
CA TRP A 92 -16.93 -4.59 27.52
C TRP A 92 -16.31 -5.12 28.80
N THR A 93 -16.44 -4.36 29.88
CA THR A 93 -16.00 -4.74 31.21
C THR A 93 -17.04 -4.27 32.23
N ASN A 94 -16.91 -4.74 33.48
CA ASN A 94 -17.75 -4.32 34.62
C ASN A 94 -19.26 -4.28 34.26
N LEU A 95 -19.77 -5.42 33.77
CA LEU A 95 -21.18 -5.54 33.39
C LEU A 95 -22.06 -5.33 34.63
N GLY A 96 -23.03 -4.40 34.52
CA GLY A 96 -23.98 -4.10 35.55
C GLY A 96 -24.96 -5.23 35.84
N ALA A 97 -25.84 -5.03 36.82
CA ALA A 97 -26.88 -6.02 37.15
C ALA A 97 -27.76 -6.29 35.93
N TYR A 98 -28.06 -7.58 35.71
CA TYR A 98 -28.92 -8.03 34.61
C TYR A 98 -28.36 -7.76 33.21
N VAL A 99 -27.05 -7.57 33.07
CA VAL A 99 -26.34 -7.46 31.79
C VAL A 99 -25.47 -8.69 31.58
N GLN A 100 -25.45 -9.23 30.39
CA GLN A 100 -24.56 -10.32 29.96
C GLN A 100 -24.01 -10.05 28.56
N LEU A 101 -22.81 -10.61 28.28
CA LEU A 101 -22.21 -10.64 26.95
C LEU A 101 -22.61 -11.94 26.27
N SER A 102 -23.17 -11.84 25.07
CA SER A 102 -23.56 -12.98 24.23
C SER A 102 -23.25 -12.68 22.77
N ASN A 103 -22.54 -13.59 22.09
CA ASN A 103 -22.15 -13.42 20.69
C ASN A 103 -21.45 -12.08 20.33
N GLY A 104 -20.71 -11.50 21.29
CA GLY A 104 -20.04 -10.21 21.11
C GLY A 104 -20.88 -9.00 21.47
N GLU A 105 -22.20 -9.15 21.65
CA GLU A 105 -23.15 -8.08 21.98
C GLU A 105 -23.56 -8.13 23.45
N LEU A 106 -23.93 -6.99 24.02
CA LEU A 106 -24.57 -6.96 25.34
C LEU A 106 -26.07 -7.21 25.20
N THR A 107 -26.59 -8.00 26.12
CA THR A 107 -28.04 -8.23 26.22
C THR A 107 -28.41 -8.42 27.70
N HIS A 108 -29.70 -8.36 28.02
CA HIS A 108 -30.17 -8.59 29.36
C HIS A 108 -30.06 -10.07 29.77
N SER A 109 -29.75 -10.31 31.03
CA SER A 109 -29.75 -11.65 31.63
C SER A 109 -31.00 -11.94 32.47
N SER A 110 -31.86 -10.91 32.64
CA SER A 110 -33.17 -10.95 33.27
C SER A 110 -33.99 -9.77 32.78
N ASP A 111 -35.30 -9.96 32.73
CA ASP A 111 -36.31 -8.96 32.36
C ASP A 111 -36.67 -7.99 33.49
N LEU A 112 -36.11 -8.16 34.68
CA LEU A 112 -36.45 -7.37 35.88
C LEU A 112 -35.86 -5.94 35.92
N ALA A 113 -35.20 -5.51 34.84
CA ALA A 113 -34.59 -4.17 34.76
C ALA A 113 -35.08 -3.40 33.53
N ARG A 114 -34.94 -2.05 33.54
CA ARG A 114 -35.28 -1.14 32.47
C ARG A 114 -34.21 -0.11 32.17
N ALA A 115 -33.16 -0.11 32.96
CA ALA A 115 -31.94 0.64 32.73
C ALA A 115 -30.76 -0.28 33.05
N TRP A 116 -29.74 -0.19 32.30
CA TRP A 116 -28.59 -1.06 32.37
C TRP A 116 -27.29 -0.26 32.28
N THR A 117 -26.21 -0.83 32.76
CA THR A 117 -24.89 -0.21 32.78
C THR A 117 -23.83 -1.21 32.40
N ALA A 118 -22.77 -0.75 31.76
CA ALA A 118 -21.50 -1.47 31.59
C ALA A 118 -20.39 -0.46 31.31
N ASP A 119 -19.15 -0.89 31.50
CA ASP A 119 -18.00 -0.11 31.11
C ASP A 119 -17.54 -0.55 29.72
N TRP A 120 -17.42 0.42 28.83
CA TRP A 120 -16.82 0.24 27.51
C TRP A 120 -15.38 0.69 27.54
N VAL A 121 -14.45 -0.21 27.15
CA VAL A 121 -13.04 0.10 26.94
C VAL A 121 -12.85 0.44 25.47
N ALA A 122 -12.49 1.68 25.21
CA ALA A 122 -12.25 2.18 23.85
C ALA A 122 -11.13 1.38 23.16
N PRO A 123 -11.21 1.21 21.82
CA PRO A 123 -10.20 0.48 21.05
C PRO A 123 -8.84 1.21 21.07
N ALA A 124 -7.84 0.60 20.44
CA ALA A 124 -6.52 1.20 20.27
C ALA A 124 -6.59 2.43 19.34
N ALA A 125 -5.58 3.30 19.44
CA ALA A 125 -5.41 4.43 18.52
C ALA A 125 -5.38 3.98 17.06
N GLY A 126 -5.94 4.80 16.17
CA GLY A 126 -6.06 4.52 14.76
C GLY A 126 -7.27 3.65 14.38
N THR A 127 -8.17 3.36 15.32
CA THR A 127 -9.41 2.62 15.00
C THR A 127 -10.43 3.52 14.26
N GLY A 128 -10.37 4.84 14.46
CA GLY A 128 -11.31 5.79 13.86
C GLY A 128 -12.69 5.80 14.54
N ASP A 129 -13.73 5.98 13.75
CA ASP A 129 -15.10 6.08 14.24
C ASP A 129 -15.61 4.74 14.81
N VAL A 130 -16.31 4.81 15.93
CA VAL A 130 -16.99 3.67 16.56
C VAL A 130 -18.48 3.89 16.58
N ASP A 131 -19.21 2.92 16.04
CA ASP A 131 -20.67 2.92 15.99
C ASP A 131 -21.23 2.16 17.17
N PHE A 132 -22.23 2.76 17.81
CA PHE A 132 -23.01 2.19 18.90
C PHE A 132 -24.47 2.06 18.46
N THR A 133 -25.05 0.89 18.64
CA THR A 133 -26.46 0.64 18.35
C THR A 133 -27.13 -0.07 19.52
N VAL A 134 -28.29 0.43 19.94
CA VAL A 134 -29.06 -0.18 21.03
C VAL A 134 -30.53 -0.30 20.65
N ALA A 135 -31.12 -1.45 20.94
CA ALA A 135 -32.57 -1.62 20.97
C ALA A 135 -32.99 -1.90 22.41
N VAL A 136 -34.03 -1.24 22.86
CA VAL A 136 -34.63 -1.40 24.19
C VAL A 136 -36.10 -1.76 24.09
N LEU A 137 -36.55 -2.62 24.99
CA LEU A 137 -37.94 -3.10 25.08
C LEU A 137 -38.44 -2.88 26.50
N TYR A 138 -39.67 -2.37 26.61
CA TYR A 138 -40.46 -2.33 27.83
C TYR A 138 -41.73 -3.17 27.67
N ALA A 139 -41.76 -4.31 28.33
CA ALA A 139 -42.89 -5.17 28.35
C ALA A 139 -43.91 -4.72 29.40
N ASN A 140 -45.19 -4.90 29.10
CA ASN A 140 -46.29 -4.55 30.02
C ASN A 140 -46.61 -5.63 31.06
N GLY A 141 -45.90 -6.76 31.01
CA GLY A 141 -46.02 -7.88 31.97
C GLY A 141 -47.27 -8.75 31.76
N ASN A 142 -47.93 -8.66 30.60
CA ASN A 142 -49.09 -9.50 30.29
C ASN A 142 -48.72 -10.90 29.74
N GLY A 143 -47.46 -11.18 29.52
CA GLY A 143 -46.94 -12.42 28.94
C GLY A 143 -47.14 -12.56 27.42
N GLU A 144 -47.66 -11.54 26.75
CA GLU A 144 -47.92 -11.48 25.33
C GLU A 144 -47.07 -10.38 24.68
N ASN A 145 -46.89 -10.45 23.35
CA ASN A 145 -46.15 -9.41 22.60
C ASN A 145 -46.98 -8.14 22.35
N THR A 146 -48.18 -8.07 22.88
CA THR A 146 -49.12 -6.99 22.63
C THR A 146 -49.11 -5.95 23.75
N GLY A 147 -49.09 -4.69 23.37
CA GLY A 147 -49.07 -3.58 24.33
C GLY A 147 -47.66 -3.25 24.87
N ASP A 148 -46.65 -3.91 24.39
CA ASP A 148 -45.25 -3.59 24.68
C ASP A 148 -44.80 -2.39 23.87
N THR A 149 -43.79 -1.71 24.38
CA THR A 149 -43.16 -0.57 23.72
C THR A 149 -41.67 -0.86 23.55
N TRP A 150 -41.12 -0.44 22.42
CA TRP A 150 -39.70 -0.58 22.16
C TRP A 150 -39.10 0.64 21.49
N GLY A 151 -37.80 0.78 21.53
CA GLY A 151 -37.06 1.87 20.92
C GLY A 151 -35.70 1.43 20.41
N HIS A 152 -35.14 2.29 19.62
CA HIS A 152 -33.84 2.06 18.97
C HIS A 152 -33.04 3.37 18.98
N GLY A 153 -31.74 3.26 19.19
CA GLY A 153 -30.79 4.38 19.10
C GLY A 153 -29.52 3.94 18.37
N ALA A 154 -28.96 4.86 17.63
CA ALA A 154 -27.68 4.67 16.95
C ALA A 154 -26.84 5.95 17.07
N TRP A 155 -25.56 5.81 17.36
CA TRP A 155 -24.61 6.91 17.52
C TRP A 155 -23.26 6.52 16.94
N THR A 156 -22.57 7.48 16.36
CA THR A 156 -21.17 7.35 15.96
C THR A 156 -20.32 8.26 16.84
N LEU A 157 -19.24 7.75 17.38
CA LEU A 157 -18.29 8.48 18.20
C LEU A 157 -16.89 8.42 17.57
N GLY A 158 -16.36 9.56 17.17
CA GLY A 158 -15.01 9.66 16.63
C GLY A 158 -13.93 9.47 17.69
N GLU A 159 -12.72 9.15 17.26
CA GLU A 159 -11.54 9.09 18.13
C GLU A 159 -11.09 10.49 18.53
N ALA A 160 -10.83 10.73 19.82
CA ALA A 160 -10.34 12.00 20.33
C ALA A 160 -8.87 12.20 19.94
N GLY A 161 -8.60 13.27 19.25
CA GLY A 161 -7.26 13.55 18.70
C GLY A 161 -6.95 12.79 17.42
N GLY A 162 -7.86 11.95 16.96
CA GLY A 162 -7.81 11.27 15.68
C GLY A 162 -8.33 12.14 14.54
N GLY A 163 -7.91 13.39 14.47
CA GLY A 163 -7.84 14.06 13.19
C GLY A 163 -6.74 13.35 12.40
N ASP A 164 -7.09 12.82 11.22
CA ASP A 164 -6.16 12.24 10.27
C ASP A 164 -4.88 13.12 10.19
N THR A 165 -3.77 12.58 10.70
CA THR A 165 -2.50 13.29 10.79
C THR A 165 -1.81 13.17 9.44
N PRO A 166 -1.50 14.27 8.75
CA PRO A 166 -0.87 14.18 7.44
C PRO A 166 0.43 13.36 7.48
N PRO A 167 0.62 12.45 6.53
CA PRO A 167 1.82 11.65 6.42
C PRO A 167 3.05 12.50 6.09
N VAL A 168 4.23 11.97 6.38
CA VAL A 168 5.52 12.65 6.19
C VAL A 168 6.42 11.82 5.27
N ALA A 169 6.98 12.47 4.23
CA ALA A 169 8.09 11.92 3.46
C ALA A 169 9.42 12.27 4.13
N SER A 170 10.27 11.29 4.36
CA SER A 170 11.61 11.46 4.90
C SER A 170 12.65 10.79 4.01
N ASN A 171 13.94 11.17 4.16
CA ASN A 171 15.05 10.63 3.37
C ASN A 171 14.82 10.70 1.85
N VAL A 172 14.15 11.76 1.40
CA VAL A 172 13.91 11.98 -0.04
C VAL A 172 15.25 12.25 -0.72
N THR A 173 15.62 11.42 -1.69
CA THR A 173 16.92 11.53 -2.37
C THR A 173 16.83 11.04 -3.82
N PHE A 174 17.74 11.56 -4.66
CA PHE A 174 17.92 11.01 -6.00
C PHE A 174 18.67 9.68 -5.99
N VAL A 175 18.32 8.79 -6.91
CA VAL A 175 18.96 7.49 -7.11
C VAL A 175 19.26 7.29 -8.60
N PRO A 176 20.54 7.25 -8.97
CA PRO A 176 21.73 7.52 -8.16
C PRO A 176 21.87 9.00 -7.79
N THR A 177 22.74 9.33 -6.82
CA THR A 177 23.02 10.71 -6.41
C THR A 177 23.80 11.50 -7.45
N SER A 178 24.45 10.81 -8.38
CA SER A 178 25.17 11.37 -9.53
C SER A 178 24.66 10.71 -10.81
N PRO A 179 23.48 11.11 -11.29
CA PRO A 179 22.86 10.50 -12.45
C PRO A 179 23.57 10.88 -13.75
N THR A 180 23.61 9.92 -14.66
CA THR A 180 23.98 10.13 -16.06
C THR A 180 22.87 9.53 -16.93
N LYS A 181 22.91 9.79 -18.24
CA LYS A 181 22.00 9.14 -19.17
C LYS A 181 22.18 7.60 -19.16
N GLY A 182 23.40 7.14 -18.86
CA GLY A 182 23.69 5.71 -18.75
C GLY A 182 23.12 5.06 -17.49
N THR A 183 23.11 5.77 -16.35
CA THR A 183 22.65 5.25 -15.06
C THR A 183 21.17 5.50 -14.79
N GLY A 184 20.55 6.44 -15.51
CA GLY A 184 19.18 6.87 -15.26
C GLY A 184 19.06 7.86 -14.09
N LEU A 185 17.83 8.24 -13.76
CA LEU A 185 17.48 9.10 -12.65
C LEU A 185 16.20 8.57 -11.99
N GLY A 186 16.16 8.57 -10.67
CA GLY A 186 14.98 8.22 -9.90
C GLY A 186 14.94 8.95 -8.57
N VAL A 187 13.83 8.81 -7.85
CA VAL A 187 13.66 9.31 -6.49
C VAL A 187 13.38 8.15 -5.54
N SER A 188 13.91 8.24 -4.32
CA SER A 188 13.60 7.34 -3.21
C SER A 188 13.23 8.16 -2.00
N TYR A 189 12.30 7.66 -1.19
CA TYR A 189 11.88 8.28 0.06
C TYR A 189 11.37 7.20 1.04
N ALA A 190 11.22 7.59 2.30
CA ALA A 190 10.55 6.79 3.31
C ALA A 190 9.23 7.48 3.68
N TYR A 191 8.13 6.74 3.62
CA TYR A 191 6.82 7.13 4.09
C TYR A 191 6.68 6.88 5.58
N HIS A 192 6.07 7.79 6.30
CA HIS A 192 5.68 7.62 7.69
C HIS A 192 4.37 8.33 7.96
N ASP A 193 3.47 7.62 8.61
CA ASP A 193 2.20 8.15 9.11
C ASP A 193 2.10 7.91 10.61
N ALA A 194 1.62 8.92 11.37
CA ALA A 194 1.54 8.86 12.82
C ALA A 194 0.36 8.03 13.31
N ASP A 195 -0.69 7.93 12.50
CA ASP A 195 -1.90 7.16 12.78
C ASP A 195 -1.76 5.72 12.28
N GLY A 196 -0.72 5.44 11.47
CA GLY A 196 -0.44 4.12 10.91
C GLY A 196 -1.16 3.84 9.61
N ASP A 197 -1.71 4.88 8.97
CA ASP A 197 -2.42 4.77 7.72
C ASP A 197 -1.47 4.43 6.56
N ALA A 198 -1.97 3.64 5.61
CA ALA A 198 -1.18 3.16 4.49
C ALA A 198 -1.02 4.23 3.41
N GLU A 199 0.16 4.30 2.80
CA GLU A 199 0.42 5.18 1.68
C GLU A 199 -0.54 4.91 0.51
N GLN A 200 -1.25 5.96 0.07
CA GLN A 200 -2.17 5.87 -1.05
C GLN A 200 -2.33 7.22 -1.76
N GLY A 201 -1.98 7.28 -3.04
CA GLY A 201 -2.18 8.46 -3.87
C GLY A 201 -1.08 9.51 -3.76
N THR A 202 0.12 9.12 -3.33
CA THR A 202 1.33 9.94 -3.35
C THR A 202 1.55 10.55 -4.73
N GLN A 203 1.96 11.81 -4.74
CA GLN A 203 2.24 12.55 -5.96
C GLN A 203 3.74 12.81 -6.11
N ILE A 204 4.26 12.50 -7.29
CA ILE A 204 5.65 12.79 -7.67
C ILE A 204 5.62 13.73 -8.87
N ARG A 205 6.37 14.83 -8.79
CA ARG A 205 6.43 15.87 -9.83
C ARG A 205 7.87 16.16 -10.20
N TRP A 206 8.16 16.09 -11.47
CA TRP A 206 9.49 16.30 -12.03
C TRP A 206 9.56 17.64 -12.77
N VAL A 207 10.69 18.32 -12.57
CA VAL A 207 11.02 19.59 -13.25
C VAL A 207 12.39 19.43 -13.88
N VAL A 208 12.52 19.78 -15.16
CA VAL A 208 13.79 19.86 -15.88
C VAL A 208 13.98 21.27 -16.45
N ASP A 209 15.13 21.87 -16.18
CA ASP A 209 15.50 23.22 -16.64
C ASP A 209 14.40 24.27 -16.37
N GLY A 210 13.72 24.13 -15.22
CA GLY A 210 12.63 25.01 -14.79
C GLY A 210 11.26 24.68 -15.39
N LEU A 211 11.12 23.61 -16.19
CA LEU A 211 9.87 23.23 -16.84
C LEU A 211 9.29 21.92 -16.22
N ASN A 212 8.01 21.94 -15.90
CA ASN A 212 7.31 20.75 -15.42
C ASN A 212 7.17 19.70 -16.51
N VAL A 213 7.40 18.43 -16.17
CA VAL A 213 7.28 17.29 -17.08
C VAL A 213 6.05 16.47 -16.73
N GLY A 214 4.88 16.87 -17.22
CA GLY A 214 3.60 16.20 -16.91
C GLY A 214 3.54 14.72 -17.28
N ALA A 215 4.29 14.28 -18.30
CA ALA A 215 4.38 12.88 -18.69
C ALA A 215 5.08 11.99 -17.64
N LEU A 216 5.82 12.58 -16.72
CA LEU A 216 6.52 11.89 -15.63
C LEU A 216 5.78 12.00 -14.29
N ASN A 217 4.57 12.55 -14.28
CA ASN A 217 3.77 12.61 -13.07
C ASN A 217 3.58 11.20 -12.47
N ASP A 218 3.82 11.12 -11.16
CA ASP A 218 3.65 9.91 -10.36
C ASP A 218 4.57 8.75 -10.76
N GLN A 219 5.66 9.05 -11.50
CA GLN A 219 6.70 8.09 -11.85
C GLN A 219 7.88 8.22 -10.86
N MET A 220 8.29 7.10 -10.27
CA MET A 220 9.47 7.02 -9.38
C MET A 220 10.78 7.18 -10.15
N THR A 221 10.79 6.92 -11.45
CA THR A 221 11.98 6.92 -12.29
C THR A 221 11.75 7.70 -13.59
N VAL A 222 12.81 8.31 -14.05
CA VAL A 222 12.90 9.00 -15.34
C VAL A 222 13.59 8.08 -16.34
N ALA A 223 12.94 7.73 -17.43
CA ALA A 223 13.54 6.91 -18.47
C ALA A 223 14.73 7.61 -19.12
N ASN A 224 15.78 6.86 -19.49
CA ASN A 224 17.01 7.39 -20.05
C ASN A 224 16.80 8.27 -21.29
N SER A 225 15.72 8.01 -22.06
CA SER A 225 15.36 8.82 -23.23
C SER A 225 14.98 10.28 -22.91
N TRP A 226 14.68 10.60 -21.67
CA TRP A 226 14.41 11.96 -21.19
C TRP A 226 15.67 12.69 -20.75
N LEU A 227 16.76 11.96 -20.52
CA LEU A 227 17.97 12.49 -19.94
C LEU A 227 18.93 12.96 -21.02
N THR A 228 19.46 14.17 -20.84
CA THR A 228 20.52 14.74 -21.64
C THR A 228 21.56 15.34 -20.71
N ARG A 229 22.82 15.12 -20.97
CA ARG A 229 23.95 15.68 -20.24
C ARG A 229 23.77 17.19 -20.05
N GLY A 230 24.00 17.67 -18.83
CA GLY A 230 23.90 19.08 -18.46
C GLY A 230 22.51 19.54 -18.03
N GLN A 231 21.45 18.76 -18.25
CA GLN A 231 20.12 19.08 -17.72
C GLN A 231 20.12 19.17 -16.20
N VAL A 232 19.33 20.11 -15.67
CA VAL A 232 19.15 20.33 -14.23
C VAL A 232 17.76 19.88 -13.82
N TRP A 233 17.68 18.89 -12.92
CA TRP A 233 16.46 18.26 -12.48
C TRP A 233 16.12 18.55 -11.03
N TYR A 234 14.83 18.68 -10.77
CA TYR A 234 14.23 18.75 -9.43
C TYR A 234 13.10 17.72 -9.35
N CYS A 235 12.81 17.26 -8.15
CA CYS A 235 11.68 16.38 -7.88
C CYS A 235 10.96 16.84 -6.62
N THR A 236 9.63 16.89 -6.67
CA THR A 236 8.78 17.12 -5.50
C THR A 236 8.00 15.87 -5.20
N VAL A 237 8.12 15.35 -3.98
CA VAL A 237 7.34 14.22 -3.46
C VAL A 237 6.32 14.77 -2.47
N THR A 238 5.06 14.43 -2.68
CA THR A 238 3.96 14.78 -1.77
C THR A 238 3.24 13.50 -1.41
N VAL A 239 3.57 12.95 -0.26
CA VAL A 239 2.97 11.71 0.23
C VAL A 239 1.52 11.92 0.62
N LYS A 240 0.71 10.85 0.49
CA LYS A 240 -0.71 10.84 0.86
C LYS A 240 -1.08 9.47 1.41
N ASP A 241 -2.01 9.43 2.36
CA ASP A 241 -2.57 8.24 3.01
C ASP A 241 -3.92 7.77 2.43
N GLY A 242 -4.40 8.44 1.39
CA GLY A 242 -5.72 8.24 0.79
C GLY A 242 -6.72 9.34 1.16
N SER A 243 -6.61 9.91 2.35
CA SER A 243 -7.49 10.97 2.89
C SER A 243 -6.81 12.33 2.84
N VAL A 244 -5.68 12.45 3.56
CA VAL A 244 -4.95 13.69 3.78
C VAL A 244 -3.61 13.66 3.06
N GLN A 245 -3.13 14.83 2.73
CA GLN A 245 -1.88 15.03 2.00
C GLN A 245 -0.83 15.62 2.95
N GLY A 246 0.36 15.02 2.94
CA GLY A 246 1.53 15.52 3.65
C GLY A 246 2.11 16.79 3.03
N THR A 247 3.07 17.38 3.71
CA THR A 247 3.80 18.53 3.20
C THR A 247 4.68 18.12 2.02
N PRO A 248 4.63 18.85 0.88
CA PRO A 248 5.52 18.58 -0.25
C PRO A 248 6.99 18.72 0.14
N VAL A 249 7.81 17.76 -0.28
CA VAL A 249 9.27 17.79 -0.12
C VAL A 249 9.92 17.89 -1.49
N GLU A 250 10.59 19.00 -1.75
CA GLU A 250 11.35 19.22 -2.97
C GLU A 250 12.82 18.87 -2.75
N ILE A 251 13.41 18.18 -3.72
CA ILE A 251 14.85 17.90 -3.78
C ILE A 251 15.43 18.39 -5.11
N GLY A 252 16.69 18.74 -5.09
CA GLY A 252 17.44 19.27 -6.22
C GLY A 252 18.23 20.53 -5.86
N PRO A 253 18.95 21.09 -6.81
CA PRO A 253 19.16 20.56 -8.16
C PRO A 253 20.04 19.33 -8.21
N VAL A 254 19.79 18.46 -9.19
CA VAL A 254 20.75 17.46 -9.64
C VAL A 254 21.02 17.66 -11.12
N THR A 255 22.29 17.60 -11.52
CA THR A 255 22.70 17.77 -12.91
C THR A 255 23.02 16.40 -13.52
N ILE A 256 22.53 16.15 -14.72
CA ILE A 256 22.88 14.92 -15.47
C ILE A 256 24.34 15.06 -15.93
N GLY A 257 25.16 14.15 -15.40
CA GLY A 257 26.60 14.10 -15.71
C GLY A 257 26.89 13.40 -17.03
N ASN A 258 28.18 13.38 -17.38
CA ASN A 258 28.70 12.64 -18.52
C ASN A 258 28.55 11.12 -18.30
N THR A 259 28.19 10.40 -19.35
CA THR A 259 28.21 8.93 -19.37
C THR A 259 29.53 8.47 -19.99
N PHE A 260 30.30 7.69 -19.26
CA PHE A 260 31.57 7.18 -19.77
C PHE A 260 31.39 6.33 -21.02
N PRO A 261 32.24 6.49 -22.03
CA PRO A 261 32.20 5.70 -23.25
C PRO A 261 32.59 4.23 -23.00
N VAL A 262 32.18 3.35 -23.90
CA VAL A 262 32.53 1.94 -23.86
C VAL A 262 33.07 1.48 -25.22
N ALA A 263 34.08 0.61 -25.18
CA ALA A 263 34.54 -0.14 -26.32
C ALA A 263 33.91 -1.55 -26.28
N ARG A 264 33.45 -2.04 -27.43
CA ARG A 264 32.78 -3.34 -27.58
C ARG A 264 33.32 -4.08 -28.78
N ASN A 265 33.08 -5.40 -28.83
CA ASN A 265 33.39 -6.23 -29.98
C ASN A 265 34.88 -6.11 -30.40
N LEU A 266 35.80 -6.10 -29.43
CA LEU A 266 37.23 -6.02 -29.69
C LEU A 266 37.70 -7.33 -30.33
N GLU A 267 38.33 -7.23 -31.48
CA GLU A 267 38.89 -8.38 -32.15
C GLU A 267 40.21 -8.03 -32.82
N ILE A 268 41.12 -8.99 -32.87
CA ILE A 268 42.34 -8.92 -33.67
C ILE A 268 42.13 -9.73 -34.92
N THR A 269 42.38 -9.11 -36.05
CA THR A 269 42.27 -9.76 -37.38
C THR A 269 43.62 -9.84 -38.07
N PRO A 270 43.91 -10.95 -38.81
CA PRO A 270 43.09 -12.16 -38.91
C PRO A 270 43.05 -12.98 -37.63
N GLU A 271 41.97 -13.80 -37.42
CA GLU A 271 41.76 -14.65 -36.22
C GLU A 271 42.83 -15.76 -36.09
N ALA A 272 43.38 -16.21 -37.22
CA ALA A 272 44.46 -17.18 -37.31
C ALA A 272 45.62 -16.61 -38.16
N PRO A 273 46.43 -15.74 -37.61
CA PRO A 273 47.50 -15.07 -38.39
C PRO A 273 48.72 -15.98 -38.62
N GLU A 274 49.38 -15.72 -39.73
CA GLU A 274 50.70 -16.27 -40.04
C GLU A 274 51.77 -15.20 -39.81
N ASP A 275 53.06 -15.57 -39.74
CA ASP A 275 54.16 -14.65 -39.51
C ASP A 275 54.40 -13.60 -40.59
N SER A 276 53.68 -13.69 -41.69
CA SER A 276 53.66 -12.70 -42.78
C SER A 276 52.48 -11.73 -42.73
N ASP A 277 51.55 -11.92 -41.80
CA ASP A 277 50.33 -11.11 -41.73
C ASP A 277 50.56 -9.84 -40.86
N GLU A 278 49.83 -8.76 -41.18
CA GLU A 278 49.68 -7.60 -40.31
C GLU A 278 48.53 -7.90 -39.38
N LEU A 279 48.68 -7.66 -38.05
CA LEU A 279 47.53 -7.69 -37.15
C LEU A 279 46.87 -6.36 -37.12
N ARG A 280 45.54 -6.39 -37.09
CA ARG A 280 44.70 -5.21 -36.98
C ARG A 280 43.72 -5.38 -35.84
N LEU A 281 43.57 -4.31 -35.01
CA LEU A 281 42.56 -4.21 -33.97
C LEU A 281 41.33 -3.51 -34.52
N ASP A 282 40.22 -4.20 -34.44
CA ASP A 282 38.90 -3.63 -34.74
C ASP A 282 38.07 -3.60 -33.43
N TYR A 283 37.26 -2.55 -33.25
CA TYR A 283 36.32 -2.45 -32.12
C TYR A 283 35.23 -1.42 -32.41
N ASP A 284 34.08 -1.54 -31.73
CA ASP A 284 33.01 -0.60 -31.75
C ASP A 284 33.12 0.38 -30.58
N TYR A 285 33.18 1.67 -30.88
CA TYR A 285 33.02 2.74 -29.89
C TYR A 285 31.55 3.03 -29.70
N TYR A 286 31.12 3.18 -28.44
CA TYR A 286 29.77 3.56 -28.11
C TYR A 286 29.76 4.52 -26.93
N ASP A 287 29.02 5.63 -27.08
CA ASP A 287 28.73 6.57 -26.01
C ASP A 287 27.22 6.80 -25.91
N ASN A 288 26.70 6.78 -24.67
CA ASN A 288 25.23 6.90 -24.43
C ASN A 288 24.74 8.34 -24.56
N ASP A 289 25.61 9.33 -24.35
CA ASP A 289 25.29 10.76 -24.55
C ASP A 289 25.39 11.14 -26.03
N GLY A 290 26.04 10.31 -26.82
CA GLY A 290 26.28 10.49 -28.25
C GLY A 290 27.55 11.28 -28.54
N ASP A 291 28.43 11.39 -27.55
CA ASP A 291 29.72 12.07 -27.72
C ASP A 291 30.63 11.30 -28.65
N PRO A 292 31.34 11.98 -29.56
CA PRO A 292 32.19 11.32 -30.53
C PRO A 292 33.46 10.79 -29.86
N GLN A 293 33.95 9.65 -30.37
CA GLN A 293 35.25 9.12 -29.95
C GLN A 293 36.36 10.17 -30.14
N GLN A 294 37.14 10.31 -29.09
CA GLN A 294 38.37 11.12 -29.09
C GLN A 294 39.52 10.22 -28.67
N GLN A 295 40.72 10.57 -28.82
CA GLN A 295 42.00 10.00 -28.36
C GLN A 295 41.91 8.78 -27.40
N SER A 296 41.17 7.73 -27.81
CA SER A 296 41.16 6.48 -27.07
C SER A 296 42.57 5.87 -26.98
N LEU A 297 42.87 5.22 -25.88
CA LEU A 297 44.17 4.60 -25.71
C LEU A 297 44.15 3.16 -26.23
N ILE A 298 44.97 2.85 -27.21
CA ILE A 298 45.22 1.48 -27.68
C ILE A 298 46.58 1.04 -27.17
N ARG A 299 46.63 -0.18 -26.63
CA ARG A 299 47.90 -0.77 -26.11
C ARG A 299 48.00 -2.21 -26.59
N TRP A 300 49.15 -2.53 -27.17
CA TRP A 300 49.50 -3.87 -27.63
C TRP A 300 50.45 -4.56 -26.68
N TYR A 301 50.28 -5.84 -26.55
CA TYR A 301 51.11 -6.69 -25.69
C TYR A 301 51.56 -7.91 -26.46
N LEU A 302 52.84 -8.22 -26.33
CA LEU A 302 53.48 -9.42 -26.85
C LEU A 302 53.94 -10.27 -25.67
N ASP A 303 53.48 -11.53 -25.59
CA ASP A 303 53.79 -12.45 -24.47
C ASP A 303 53.49 -11.81 -23.11
N GLY A 304 52.45 -11.01 -23.01
CA GLY A 304 52.03 -10.28 -21.82
C GLY A 304 52.85 -9.00 -21.51
N ALA A 305 53.85 -8.64 -22.34
CA ALA A 305 54.64 -7.42 -22.19
C ALA A 305 54.14 -6.33 -23.13
N ARG A 306 53.85 -5.12 -22.59
CA ARG A 306 53.43 -3.96 -23.41
C ARG A 306 54.54 -3.54 -24.38
N ILE A 307 54.12 -3.28 -25.63
CA ILE A 307 55.00 -2.75 -26.68
C ILE A 307 54.69 -1.25 -26.84
N ALA A 308 55.48 -0.41 -26.21
CA ALA A 308 55.22 1.04 -26.15
C ALA A 308 55.32 1.73 -27.51
N GLU A 309 56.05 1.19 -28.45
CA GLU A 309 56.18 1.67 -29.82
C GLU A 309 54.86 1.54 -30.63
N LEU A 310 53.94 0.67 -30.15
CA LEU A 310 52.63 0.43 -30.76
C LEU A 310 51.50 1.18 -30.03
N ASP A 311 51.84 2.05 -29.09
CA ASP A 311 50.82 2.82 -28.40
C ASP A 311 49.99 3.66 -29.39
N ASP A 312 48.67 3.56 -29.21
CA ASP A 312 47.67 4.25 -30.02
C ASP A 312 47.65 3.88 -31.51
N SER A 313 48.37 2.77 -31.89
CA SER A 313 48.27 2.15 -33.19
C SER A 313 47.14 1.13 -33.24
N ASP A 314 46.38 1.10 -34.34
CA ASP A 314 45.37 0.07 -34.63
C ASP A 314 46.00 -1.19 -35.28
N ARG A 315 47.35 -1.22 -35.47
CA ARG A 315 48.04 -2.26 -36.26
C ARG A 315 49.37 -2.68 -35.65
N VAL A 316 49.72 -3.93 -35.90
CA VAL A 316 51.07 -4.48 -35.70
C VAL A 316 51.62 -4.92 -37.05
N SER A 317 52.72 -4.34 -37.47
CA SER A 317 53.38 -4.69 -38.74
C SER A 317 53.84 -6.15 -38.75
N ALA A 318 53.69 -6.84 -39.88
CA ALA A 318 54.21 -8.18 -40.13
C ALA A 318 55.73 -8.34 -39.81
N LEU A 319 56.46 -7.24 -39.86
CA LEU A 319 57.90 -7.26 -39.51
C LEU A 319 58.15 -7.50 -38.00
N MET A 320 57.20 -7.29 -37.15
CA MET A 320 57.28 -7.50 -35.70
C MET A 320 56.74 -8.87 -35.27
N ILE A 321 56.14 -9.63 -36.15
CA ILE A 321 55.41 -10.86 -35.87
C ILE A 321 56.29 -12.07 -36.16
N ARG A 322 56.23 -13.09 -35.25
CA ARG A 322 56.98 -14.35 -35.40
C ARG A 322 56.12 -15.52 -34.97
N GLY A 323 56.32 -16.65 -35.61
CA GLY A 323 55.64 -17.89 -35.20
C GLY A 323 55.87 -18.22 -33.76
N GLY A 324 54.76 -18.45 -33.03
CA GLY A 324 54.75 -18.73 -31.59
C GLY A 324 54.49 -17.50 -30.70
N ASP A 325 54.50 -16.28 -31.24
CA ASP A 325 54.19 -15.05 -30.49
C ASP A 325 52.72 -15.08 -30.02
N GLN A 326 52.46 -14.55 -28.80
CA GLN A 326 51.13 -14.37 -28.24
C GLN A 326 50.82 -12.87 -28.17
N TRP A 327 49.86 -12.45 -28.99
CA TRP A 327 49.46 -11.05 -29.07
C TRP A 327 48.07 -10.80 -28.45
N GLU A 328 47.98 -9.72 -27.70
CA GLU A 328 46.68 -9.19 -27.22
C GLU A 328 46.70 -7.66 -27.26
N ALA A 329 45.52 -7.06 -27.29
CA ALA A 329 45.39 -5.62 -27.25
C ALA A 329 44.35 -5.17 -26.22
N SER A 330 44.50 -3.94 -25.74
CA SER A 330 43.52 -3.29 -24.90
C SER A 330 43.12 -1.94 -25.48
N VAL A 331 41.83 -1.57 -25.28
CA VAL A 331 41.29 -0.28 -25.64
C VAL A 331 40.69 0.37 -24.39
N THR A 332 41.11 1.62 -24.14
CA THR A 332 40.44 2.49 -23.15
C THR A 332 39.78 3.59 -23.96
N PRO A 333 38.46 3.53 -24.16
CA PRO A 333 37.74 4.53 -24.97
C PRO A 333 37.72 5.87 -24.28
N HIS A 334 37.68 6.98 -25.04
CA HIS A 334 37.62 8.35 -24.55
C HIS A 334 36.63 9.17 -25.40
N ASP A 335 35.80 9.98 -24.74
CA ASP A 335 34.77 10.81 -25.36
C ASP A 335 35.17 12.28 -25.54
N GLY A 336 36.35 12.63 -25.05
CA GLY A 336 36.85 14.02 -25.01
C GLY A 336 36.85 14.63 -23.61
N ASP A 337 36.05 14.08 -22.69
CA ASP A 337 35.99 14.51 -21.29
C ASP A 337 36.50 13.41 -20.35
N ASP A 338 36.05 12.17 -20.56
CA ASP A 338 36.34 11.07 -19.65
C ASP A 338 36.79 9.80 -20.41
N TYR A 339 37.58 8.98 -19.72
CA TYR A 339 37.94 7.63 -20.16
C TYR A 339 36.94 6.61 -19.66
N GLY A 340 36.50 5.72 -20.53
CA GLY A 340 35.74 4.52 -20.16
C GLY A 340 36.62 3.44 -19.56
N THR A 341 36.00 2.31 -19.25
CA THR A 341 36.72 1.12 -18.75
C THR A 341 37.56 0.50 -19.84
N THR A 342 38.80 0.14 -19.51
CA THR A 342 39.69 -0.61 -20.42
C THR A 342 39.11 -1.99 -20.68
N VAL A 343 39.01 -2.34 -21.97
CA VAL A 343 38.56 -3.66 -22.46
C VAL A 343 39.72 -4.33 -23.20
N TRP A 344 39.78 -5.64 -23.12
CA TRP A 344 40.84 -6.46 -23.69
C TRP A 344 40.34 -7.36 -24.81
N THR A 345 41.15 -7.64 -25.80
CA THR A 345 40.91 -8.70 -26.77
C THR A 345 41.15 -10.08 -26.15
N GLY A 346 40.83 -11.13 -26.87
CA GLY A 346 41.45 -12.44 -26.64
C GLY A 346 42.91 -12.45 -27.11
N ILE A 347 43.68 -13.45 -26.65
CA ILE A 347 45.04 -13.72 -27.11
C ILE A 347 44.97 -14.37 -28.49
N VAL A 348 45.71 -13.83 -29.45
CA VAL A 348 45.92 -14.42 -30.76
C VAL A 348 47.35 -15.01 -30.80
N VAL A 349 47.46 -16.25 -31.25
CA VAL A 349 48.74 -16.96 -31.34
C VAL A 349 49.12 -17.06 -32.80
N ILE A 350 50.38 -16.68 -33.14
CA ILE A 350 50.94 -16.72 -34.51
C ILE A 350 51.36 -18.15 -34.83
#